data_536b67260a751012504164be9e48b946
#
_entry.id   536b67260a751012504164be9e48b946
#
_cell.length_a   1.000
_cell.length_b   1.000
_cell.length_c   1.000
_cell.angle_alpha   90.00
_cell.angle_beta   90.00
_cell.angle_gamma   90.00
#
_symmetry.space_group_name_H-M   'P 1'
#
loop_
_entity.id
_entity.type
_entity.pdbx_description
1 polymer ?
#
loop_
_entity_poly.entity_id
_entity_poly.type
_entity_poly.pdbx_seq_one_letter_code
_entity_poly.pdbx_strand_id
1 'polypeptide(L)'
;MLSRLLALALLLLPLPALAGVKEAVAALAPSALVLVMDAKGDELVAQNADAPFVPASVTKIVTAWLAMEVLGGDYRFATRFYLDARRVLYVRGGGDPFLISEELAPLATELVAAIGKTPITGIVLDASYYPRNLRIPGIEDTHESYNALNSALAVNFNTVFAVRSGNKVRSAETQTPITPVAVTEFQARGPNGKGRISLNQNPRVSLQYAGELIAAFIKQAGGIVKGKISTGTVPEGLQPVYVHQQSRTLSEILVELLRASNNSIANQVFLEIGGHRLGGPVSLEKSLQVANEMLAAHGLASDIHLEEGSGISRNDHFTARGLAKVLALFAPHADLLHGHDGGLDKTGTMEGISTLAGYADTSSHGRVRFVISLASDDGQLRFRLLKAIESEL
;
A
#
# COMPACT_ATOMS: atom_id res chain seq x y z
N MET A 1 -13.77 -21.30 83.26
CA MET A 1 -13.47 -20.34 82.21
C MET A 1 -12.96 -21.12 80.99
N LEU A 2 -13.87 -21.40 80.02
CA LEU A 2 -13.55 -22.17 78.84
C LEU A 2 -13.06 -21.22 77.75
N SER A 3 -11.82 -21.44 77.28
CA SER A 3 -11.24 -20.73 76.16
C SER A 3 -11.52 -21.54 74.92
N ARG A 4 -12.34 -20.98 73.96
CA ARG A 4 -12.65 -21.58 72.67
C ARG A 4 -11.55 -21.18 71.67
N LEU A 5 -10.77 -22.14 71.23
CA LEU A 5 -9.91 -22.05 70.03
C LEU A 5 -10.77 -22.16 68.80
N LEU A 6 -10.86 -21.09 68.02
CA LEU A 6 -11.46 -21.09 66.68
C LEU A 6 -10.35 -21.45 65.66
N ALA A 7 -10.41 -22.66 65.12
CA ALA A 7 -9.55 -23.06 64.03
C ALA A 7 -10.11 -22.46 62.74
N LEU A 8 -9.37 -21.53 62.13
CA LEU A 8 -9.64 -20.94 60.81
C LEU A 8 -9.16 -21.93 59.74
N ALA A 9 -10.10 -22.70 59.18
CA ALA A 9 -9.82 -23.51 58.01
C ALA A 9 -9.69 -22.58 56.80
N LEU A 10 -8.49 -22.32 56.30
CA LEU A 10 -8.22 -21.71 55.01
C LEU A 10 -8.66 -22.72 53.93
N LEU A 11 -9.81 -22.48 53.34
CA LEU A 11 -10.21 -23.13 52.09
C LEU A 11 -9.25 -22.66 50.98
N LEU A 12 -8.28 -23.48 50.62
CA LEU A 12 -7.54 -23.40 49.38
C LEU A 12 -8.51 -23.70 48.27
N LEU A 13 -9.14 -22.66 47.70
CA LEU A 13 -9.82 -22.77 46.39
C LEU A 13 -8.72 -23.13 45.36
N PRO A 14 -8.92 -24.18 44.56
CA PRO A 14 -7.99 -24.45 43.47
C PRO A 14 -8.01 -23.22 42.55
N LEU A 15 -6.83 -22.65 42.29
CA LEU A 15 -6.65 -21.71 41.19
C LEU A 15 -7.22 -22.35 39.92
N PRO A 16 -8.08 -21.66 39.13
CA PRO A 16 -8.52 -22.21 37.90
C PRO A 16 -7.30 -22.55 37.06
N ALA A 17 -7.23 -23.80 36.61
CA ALA A 17 -6.21 -24.23 35.65
C ALA A 17 -6.19 -23.21 34.53
N LEU A 18 -5.04 -22.60 34.22
CA LEU A 18 -4.85 -21.68 33.11
C LEU A 18 -5.40 -22.37 31.85
N ALA A 19 -6.44 -21.77 31.29
CA ALA A 19 -6.99 -22.21 30.02
C ALA A 19 -5.87 -22.13 28.97
N GLY A 20 -5.74 -23.15 28.14
CA GLY A 20 -4.77 -23.11 27.05
C GLY A 20 -5.10 -22.02 26.03
N VAL A 21 -4.15 -21.75 25.14
CA VAL A 21 -4.31 -20.70 24.11
C VAL A 21 -5.61 -20.81 23.33
N LYS A 22 -6.09 -22.02 23.03
CA LYS A 22 -7.36 -22.25 22.29
C LYS A 22 -8.56 -21.76 23.08
N GLU A 23 -8.61 -22.07 24.35
CA GLU A 23 -9.67 -21.64 25.27
C GLU A 23 -9.63 -20.13 25.50
N ALA A 24 -8.44 -19.53 25.61
CA ALA A 24 -8.27 -18.10 25.75
C ALA A 24 -8.77 -17.35 24.49
N VAL A 25 -8.43 -17.83 23.30
CA VAL A 25 -8.90 -17.28 22.01
C VAL A 25 -10.42 -17.41 21.90
N ALA A 26 -10.97 -18.60 22.18
CA ALA A 26 -12.42 -18.85 22.10
C ALA A 26 -13.21 -18.00 23.10
N ALA A 27 -12.67 -17.77 24.30
CA ALA A 27 -13.30 -16.93 25.31
C ALA A 27 -13.29 -15.43 24.93
N LEU A 28 -12.19 -14.93 24.33
CA LEU A 28 -12.07 -13.54 23.91
C LEU A 28 -12.90 -13.22 22.68
N ALA A 29 -12.96 -14.13 21.70
CA ALA A 29 -13.62 -13.90 20.42
C ALA A 29 -14.11 -15.22 19.80
N PRO A 30 -15.26 -15.77 20.26
CA PRO A 30 -15.77 -17.09 19.81
C PRO A 30 -16.11 -17.15 18.31
N SER A 31 -16.45 -16.03 17.70
CA SER A 31 -16.74 -15.93 16.25
C SER A 31 -15.55 -15.54 15.40
N ALA A 32 -14.39 -15.23 15.99
CA ALA A 32 -13.20 -14.87 15.26
C ALA A 32 -12.69 -16.01 14.40
N LEU A 33 -12.06 -15.67 13.30
CA LEU A 33 -11.19 -16.56 12.55
C LEU A 33 -9.79 -16.37 13.09
N VAL A 34 -9.18 -17.42 13.61
CA VAL A 34 -7.82 -17.40 14.16
C VAL A 34 -7.08 -18.65 13.72
N LEU A 35 -5.90 -18.46 13.14
CA LEU A 35 -4.96 -19.53 12.83
C LEU A 35 -3.58 -19.15 13.35
N VAL A 36 -2.93 -20.06 14.06
CA VAL A 36 -1.53 -19.94 14.48
C VAL A 36 -0.82 -21.21 14.06
N MET A 37 0.27 -21.06 13.34
CA MET A 37 1.10 -22.17 12.85
C MET A 37 2.55 -22.00 13.27
N ASP A 38 3.20 -23.06 13.67
CA ASP A 38 4.63 -23.05 13.93
C ASP A 38 5.47 -22.99 12.64
N ALA A 39 6.80 -22.97 12.79
CA ALA A 39 7.72 -22.92 11.65
C ALA A 39 7.66 -24.22 10.79
N LYS A 40 7.23 -25.35 11.37
CA LYS A 40 7.11 -26.65 10.66
C LYS A 40 5.80 -26.75 9.88
N GLY A 41 4.82 -25.87 10.19
CA GLY A 41 3.49 -25.91 9.61
C GLY A 41 2.45 -26.63 10.44
N ASP A 42 2.79 -26.97 11.70
CA ASP A 42 1.84 -27.57 12.64
C ASP A 42 0.89 -26.49 13.18
N GLU A 43 -0.41 -26.81 13.23
CA GLU A 43 -1.43 -25.91 13.72
C GLU A 43 -1.50 -25.90 15.25
N LEU A 44 -1.10 -24.80 15.86
CA LEU A 44 -1.17 -24.61 17.30
C LEU A 44 -2.57 -24.16 17.74
N VAL A 45 -3.17 -23.23 16.96
CA VAL A 45 -4.55 -22.78 17.10
C VAL A 45 -5.21 -22.76 15.74
N ALA A 46 -6.41 -23.33 15.65
CA ALA A 46 -7.26 -23.24 14.46
C ALA A 46 -8.71 -23.07 14.88
N GLN A 47 -9.25 -21.87 14.67
CA GLN A 47 -10.65 -21.52 14.89
C GLN A 47 -11.20 -20.89 13.62
N ASN A 48 -12.21 -21.50 13.01
CA ASN A 48 -12.82 -21.08 11.74
C ASN A 48 -11.84 -20.88 10.58
N ALA A 49 -10.70 -21.60 10.57
CA ALA A 49 -9.55 -21.33 9.70
C ALA A 49 -9.81 -21.56 8.19
N ASP A 50 -10.84 -22.32 7.84
CA ASP A 50 -11.26 -22.58 6.45
C ASP A 50 -12.36 -21.61 5.97
N ALA A 51 -12.95 -20.82 6.87
CA ALA A 51 -13.97 -19.88 6.48
C ALA A 51 -13.36 -18.74 5.64
N PRO A 52 -13.99 -18.34 4.52
CA PRO A 52 -13.54 -17.19 3.76
C PRO A 52 -13.78 -15.91 4.56
N PHE A 53 -12.82 -14.97 4.46
CA PHE A 53 -12.94 -13.64 5.07
C PHE A 53 -12.47 -12.55 4.11
N VAL A 54 -12.99 -11.34 4.29
CA VAL A 54 -12.51 -10.14 3.57
C VAL A 54 -11.21 -9.67 4.22
N PRO A 55 -10.07 -9.72 3.50
CA PRO A 55 -8.75 -9.52 4.09
C PRO A 55 -8.47 -8.06 4.46
N ALA A 56 -9.13 -7.10 3.80
CA ALA A 56 -8.74 -5.71 3.87
C ALA A 56 -7.23 -5.55 3.59
N SER A 57 -6.53 -4.64 4.27
CA SER A 57 -5.13 -4.33 3.95
C SER A 57 -4.10 -5.44 4.26
N VAL A 58 -4.49 -6.60 4.81
CA VAL A 58 -3.55 -7.73 4.86
C VAL A 58 -3.30 -8.34 3.47
N THR A 59 -4.14 -8.04 2.46
CA THR A 59 -3.90 -8.30 1.03
C THR A 59 -2.53 -7.81 0.58
N LYS A 60 -2.04 -6.71 1.14
CA LYS A 60 -0.74 -6.14 0.80
C LYS A 60 0.46 -7.05 1.09
N ILE A 61 0.29 -8.05 1.97
CA ILE A 61 1.30 -9.11 2.16
C ILE A 61 1.38 -9.98 0.90
N VAL A 62 0.23 -10.35 0.31
CA VAL A 62 0.18 -11.13 -0.94
C VAL A 62 0.80 -10.33 -2.08
N THR A 63 0.44 -9.05 -2.21
CA THR A 63 1.02 -8.15 -3.21
C THR A 63 2.53 -8.00 -3.06
N ALA A 64 3.03 -7.85 -1.82
CA ALA A 64 4.45 -7.75 -1.55
C ALA A 64 5.19 -9.06 -1.90
N TRP A 65 4.64 -10.22 -1.54
CA TRP A 65 5.19 -11.51 -1.94
C TRP A 65 5.26 -11.65 -3.46
N LEU A 66 4.16 -11.42 -4.17
CA LEU A 66 4.12 -11.50 -5.64
C LEU A 66 5.13 -10.54 -6.29
N ALA A 67 5.26 -9.32 -5.76
CA ALA A 67 6.19 -8.33 -6.28
C ALA A 67 7.65 -8.75 -6.07
N MET A 68 8.00 -9.28 -4.90
CA MET A 68 9.35 -9.80 -4.62
C MET A 68 9.72 -10.95 -5.56
N GLU A 69 8.78 -11.87 -5.82
CA GLU A 69 9.00 -13.02 -6.72
C GLU A 69 9.12 -12.61 -8.20
N VAL A 70 8.34 -11.61 -8.65
CA VAL A 70 8.28 -11.25 -10.07
C VAL A 70 9.30 -10.18 -10.45
N LEU A 71 9.44 -9.15 -9.61
CA LEU A 71 10.27 -7.99 -9.91
C LEU A 71 11.66 -8.08 -9.26
N GLY A 72 11.74 -8.73 -8.09
CA GLY A 72 12.94 -8.76 -7.27
C GLY A 72 13.14 -7.49 -6.44
N GLY A 73 13.80 -7.61 -5.28
CA GLY A 73 13.95 -6.53 -4.31
C GLY A 73 14.68 -5.28 -4.81
N ASP A 74 15.59 -5.43 -5.76
CA ASP A 74 16.41 -4.34 -6.32
C ASP A 74 15.73 -3.61 -7.49
N TYR A 75 14.53 -4.05 -7.91
CA TYR A 75 13.78 -3.41 -8.99
C TYR A 75 13.57 -1.92 -8.71
N ARG A 76 13.71 -1.09 -9.77
CA ARG A 76 13.50 0.36 -9.70
C ARG A 76 12.55 0.80 -10.80
N PHE A 77 11.52 1.53 -10.43
CA PHE A 77 10.62 2.17 -11.36
C PHE A 77 11.34 3.27 -12.14
N ALA A 78 10.83 3.61 -13.33
CA ALA A 78 11.44 4.62 -14.16
C ALA A 78 10.43 5.59 -14.79
N THR A 79 10.78 6.89 -14.79
CA THR A 79 10.07 7.94 -15.53
C THR A 79 10.99 8.47 -16.64
N ARG A 80 10.50 8.56 -17.87
CA ARG A 80 11.30 8.92 -19.04
C ARG A 80 10.95 10.29 -19.57
N PHE A 81 11.97 11.08 -19.90
CA PHE A 81 11.86 12.44 -20.40
C PHE A 81 12.43 12.53 -21.82
N TYR A 82 11.65 13.14 -22.72
CA TYR A 82 12.01 13.30 -24.14
C TYR A 82 11.85 14.76 -24.52
N LEU A 83 12.70 15.23 -25.42
CA LEU A 83 12.67 16.62 -25.87
C LEU A 83 12.72 16.64 -27.39
N ASP A 84 11.69 17.24 -28.04
CA ASP A 84 11.68 17.38 -29.48
C ASP A 84 12.47 18.61 -29.97
N ALA A 85 12.63 18.74 -31.30
CA ALA A 85 13.33 19.86 -31.92
C ALA A 85 12.68 21.23 -31.64
N ARG A 86 11.38 21.27 -31.29
CA ARG A 86 10.65 22.49 -30.91
C ARG A 86 10.76 22.78 -29.42
N ARG A 87 11.54 21.99 -28.70
CA ARG A 87 11.71 22.09 -27.25
C ARG A 87 10.44 21.79 -26.45
N VAL A 88 9.56 20.94 -26.98
CA VAL A 88 8.45 20.36 -26.21
C VAL A 88 9.01 19.19 -25.39
N LEU A 89 8.81 19.24 -24.09
CA LEU A 89 9.21 18.20 -23.15
C LEU A 89 8.07 17.19 -23.01
N TYR A 90 8.33 15.93 -23.37
CA TYR A 90 7.40 14.82 -23.12
C TYR A 90 7.84 14.08 -21.87
N VAL A 91 6.91 13.80 -20.98
CA VAL A 91 7.12 13.05 -19.74
C VAL A 91 6.31 11.78 -19.79
N ARG A 92 6.98 10.65 -19.95
CA ARG A 92 6.33 9.34 -19.99
C ARG A 92 6.43 8.65 -18.63
N GLY A 93 5.29 8.49 -17.98
CA GLY A 93 5.18 7.75 -16.73
C GLY A 93 5.35 6.24 -16.93
N GLY A 94 6.02 5.60 -15.99
CA GLY A 94 6.22 4.15 -15.94
C GLY A 94 5.58 3.50 -14.71
N GLY A 95 4.53 4.11 -14.15
CA GLY A 95 3.83 3.54 -13.00
C GLY A 95 4.58 3.67 -11.67
N ASP A 96 5.54 4.59 -11.57
CA ASP A 96 6.30 4.81 -10.34
C ASP A 96 5.38 5.14 -9.15
N PRO A 97 5.30 4.27 -8.13
CA PRO A 97 4.44 4.47 -6.98
C PRO A 97 4.95 5.53 -6.00
N PHE A 98 6.21 5.98 -6.16
CA PHE A 98 6.88 6.84 -5.19
C PHE A 98 7.47 8.12 -5.81
N LEU A 99 6.89 8.59 -6.93
CA LEU A 99 7.28 9.86 -7.56
C LEU A 99 6.72 11.02 -6.74
N ILE A 100 7.33 11.27 -5.58
CA ILE A 100 6.95 12.31 -4.63
C ILE A 100 7.80 13.58 -4.83
N SER A 101 7.45 14.66 -4.13
CA SER A 101 8.15 15.94 -4.24
C SER A 101 9.63 15.85 -3.92
N GLU A 102 10.01 15.01 -2.96
CA GLU A 102 11.41 14.76 -2.58
C GLU A 102 12.19 14.05 -3.70
N GLU A 103 11.52 13.27 -4.54
CA GLU A 103 12.10 12.64 -5.72
C GLU A 103 12.14 13.61 -6.91
N LEU A 104 11.09 14.46 -7.06
CA LEU A 104 11.02 15.44 -8.15
C LEU A 104 12.09 16.53 -8.06
N ALA A 105 12.57 16.91 -6.88
CA ALA A 105 13.55 17.96 -6.71
C ALA A 105 14.92 17.59 -7.30
N PRO A 106 15.56 16.46 -6.93
CA PRO A 106 16.82 16.01 -7.56
C PRO A 106 16.60 15.65 -9.04
N LEU A 107 15.51 14.97 -9.40
CA LEU A 107 15.15 14.65 -10.78
C LEU A 107 15.15 15.91 -11.65
N ALA A 108 14.51 16.99 -11.21
CA ALA A 108 14.45 18.24 -11.97
C ALA A 108 15.83 18.88 -12.14
N THR A 109 16.70 18.78 -11.15
CA THR A 109 18.09 19.29 -11.25
C THR A 109 18.87 18.54 -12.33
N GLU A 110 18.81 17.22 -12.34
CA GLU A 110 19.48 16.40 -13.35
C GLU A 110 18.87 16.57 -14.75
N LEU A 111 17.53 16.65 -14.84
CA LEU A 111 16.85 16.93 -16.09
C LEU A 111 17.29 18.28 -16.67
N VAL A 112 17.35 19.37 -15.87
CA VAL A 112 17.78 20.69 -16.33
C VAL A 112 19.26 20.66 -16.75
N ALA A 113 20.10 19.89 -16.07
CA ALA A 113 21.48 19.69 -16.49
C ALA A 113 21.57 18.99 -17.85
N ALA A 114 20.73 18.00 -18.10
CA ALA A 114 20.71 17.24 -19.36
C ALA A 114 20.17 18.07 -20.55
N ILE A 115 19.12 18.88 -20.35
CA ILE A 115 18.46 19.62 -21.46
C ILE A 115 18.95 21.06 -21.64
N GLY A 116 19.73 21.57 -20.68
CA GLY A 116 20.21 22.96 -20.66
C GLY A 116 19.13 23.98 -20.30
N LYS A 117 19.52 25.26 -20.24
CA LYS A 117 18.67 26.37 -19.81
C LYS A 117 17.82 26.99 -20.92
N THR A 118 17.89 26.49 -22.15
CA THR A 118 16.99 26.95 -23.23
C THR A 118 15.54 26.67 -22.87
N PRO A 119 14.61 27.64 -23.06
CA PRO A 119 13.24 27.48 -22.62
C PRO A 119 12.55 26.25 -23.19
N ILE A 120 11.83 25.52 -22.33
CA ILE A 120 10.84 24.49 -22.70
C ILE A 120 9.61 25.22 -23.23
N THR A 121 9.12 24.85 -24.42
CA THR A 121 8.00 25.51 -25.10
C THR A 121 6.64 24.86 -24.81
N GLY A 122 6.62 23.69 -24.16
CA GLY A 122 5.43 22.97 -23.71
C GLY A 122 5.82 21.70 -22.95
N ILE A 123 4.89 21.18 -22.15
CA ILE A 123 5.02 19.90 -21.49
C ILE A 123 3.87 19.02 -21.95
N VAL A 124 4.18 17.81 -22.42
CA VAL A 124 3.22 16.77 -22.82
C VAL A 124 3.37 15.59 -21.87
N LEU A 125 2.28 15.20 -21.22
CA LEU A 125 2.25 14.11 -20.25
C LEU A 125 1.73 12.85 -20.92
N ASP A 126 2.56 11.84 -21.01
CA ASP A 126 2.26 10.53 -21.59
C ASP A 126 2.01 9.50 -20.47
N ALA A 127 0.75 9.19 -20.27
CA ALA A 127 0.31 8.15 -19.33
C ALA A 127 -0.13 6.86 -20.07
N SER A 128 0.29 6.66 -21.31
CA SER A 128 -0.14 5.53 -22.16
C SER A 128 0.39 4.16 -21.71
N TYR A 129 1.25 4.11 -20.69
CA TYR A 129 1.70 2.87 -20.06
C TYR A 129 0.55 2.12 -19.40
N TYR A 130 -0.47 2.84 -18.90
CA TYR A 130 -1.74 2.27 -18.44
C TYR A 130 -2.89 2.59 -19.39
N PRO A 131 -3.94 1.76 -19.44
CA PRO A 131 -5.11 2.04 -20.25
C PRO A 131 -5.85 3.27 -19.70
N ARG A 132 -6.42 4.08 -20.60
CA ARG A 132 -7.13 5.33 -20.23
C ARG A 132 -8.32 5.11 -19.29
N ASN A 133 -8.91 3.93 -19.35
CA ASN A 133 -10.09 3.52 -18.58
C ASN A 133 -9.73 2.61 -17.40
N LEU A 134 -8.48 2.63 -16.93
CA LEU A 134 -8.08 1.87 -15.77
C LEU A 134 -9.04 2.17 -14.59
N ARG A 135 -9.57 1.12 -14.02
CA ARG A 135 -10.38 1.16 -12.79
C ARG A 135 -9.86 0.11 -11.83
N ILE A 136 -9.71 0.50 -10.60
CA ILE A 136 -9.36 -0.43 -9.51
C ILE A 136 -10.65 -0.69 -8.73
N PRO A 137 -11.08 -1.93 -8.58
CA PRO A 137 -12.26 -2.29 -7.78
C PRO A 137 -12.17 -1.73 -6.36
N GLY A 138 -13.30 -1.30 -5.80
CA GLY A 138 -13.36 -0.73 -4.45
C GLY A 138 -12.93 0.72 -4.31
N ILE A 139 -12.30 1.33 -5.33
CA ILE A 139 -11.97 2.77 -5.32
C ILE A 139 -13.21 3.58 -5.73
N GLU A 140 -13.57 4.56 -4.90
CA GLU A 140 -14.70 5.45 -5.08
C GLU A 140 -14.25 6.89 -5.35
N ASP A 141 -15.11 7.71 -6.00
CA ASP A 141 -14.82 9.14 -6.18
C ASP A 141 -15.18 9.93 -4.92
N THR A 142 -14.37 9.77 -3.89
CA THR A 142 -14.45 10.55 -2.65
C THR A 142 -13.21 11.42 -2.50
N HIS A 143 -13.19 12.28 -1.47
CA HIS A 143 -12.00 13.07 -1.14
C HIS A 143 -10.99 12.34 -0.24
N GLU A 144 -11.33 11.12 0.16
CA GLU A 144 -10.47 10.32 1.02
C GLU A 144 -9.20 9.89 0.28
N SER A 145 -8.04 10.06 0.91
CA SER A 145 -6.74 9.82 0.27
C SER A 145 -6.53 8.35 -0.13
N TYR A 146 -7.20 7.40 0.51
CA TYR A 146 -7.13 5.99 0.16
C TYR A 146 -7.90 5.64 -1.12
N ASN A 147 -8.73 6.55 -1.65
CA ASN A 147 -9.43 6.45 -2.93
C ASN A 147 -8.69 7.15 -4.09
N ALA A 148 -7.41 7.48 -3.91
CA ALA A 148 -6.64 8.16 -4.95
C ALA A 148 -6.51 7.31 -6.23
N LEU A 149 -6.69 7.94 -7.40
CA LEU A 149 -6.62 7.30 -8.71
C LEU A 149 -5.20 6.79 -9.01
N ASN A 150 -5.08 5.54 -9.44
CA ASN A 150 -3.85 5.01 -10.01
C ASN A 150 -3.64 5.53 -11.44
N SER A 151 -2.41 5.89 -11.77
CA SER A 151 -2.02 6.44 -13.07
C SER A 151 -0.58 6.07 -13.40
N ALA A 152 -0.26 5.88 -14.68
CA ALA A 152 1.11 5.66 -15.12
C ALA A 152 2.06 6.81 -14.74
N LEU A 153 1.53 8.03 -14.56
CA LEU A 153 2.24 9.20 -14.07
C LEU A 153 1.47 9.80 -12.90
N ALA A 154 1.66 9.21 -11.72
CA ALA A 154 1.10 9.70 -10.46
C ALA A 154 2.18 10.44 -9.67
N VAL A 155 1.88 11.63 -9.19
CA VAL A 155 2.78 12.41 -8.33
C VAL A 155 2.13 12.62 -6.97
N ASN A 156 2.92 12.48 -5.89
CA ASN A 156 2.44 12.57 -4.50
C ASN A 156 1.19 11.70 -4.27
N PHE A 157 1.19 10.48 -4.85
CA PHE A 157 0.08 9.51 -4.77
C PHE A 157 -1.25 10.02 -5.34
N ASN A 158 -1.23 11.00 -6.26
CA ASN A 158 -2.42 11.73 -6.74
C ASN A 158 -3.25 12.34 -5.60
N THR A 159 -2.56 12.84 -4.56
CA THR A 159 -3.15 13.51 -3.40
C THR A 159 -2.60 14.92 -3.23
N VAL A 160 -3.37 15.77 -2.56
CA VAL A 160 -2.96 17.12 -2.15
C VAL A 160 -3.00 17.21 -0.64
N PHE A 161 -1.87 17.57 -0.02
CA PHE A 161 -1.80 17.86 1.40
C PHE A 161 -1.62 19.37 1.60
N ALA A 162 -2.66 20.02 2.11
CA ALA A 162 -2.72 21.48 2.17
C ALA A 162 -3.39 21.98 3.46
N VAL A 163 -3.30 23.30 3.65
CA VAL A 163 -4.01 24.03 4.69
C VAL A 163 -4.87 25.10 4.03
N ARG A 164 -6.18 25.08 4.31
CA ARG A 164 -7.13 26.12 3.90
C ARG A 164 -7.50 27.02 5.06
N SER A 165 -7.49 28.35 4.79
CA SER A 165 -7.98 29.38 5.70
C SER A 165 -8.81 30.38 4.88
N GLY A 166 -10.13 30.29 4.97
CA GLY A 166 -11.04 30.96 4.08
C GLY A 166 -10.82 30.57 2.61
N ASN A 167 -10.55 31.58 1.76
CA ASN A 167 -10.28 31.36 0.32
C ASN A 167 -8.79 31.10 0.02
N LYS A 168 -7.90 31.07 1.03
CA LYS A 168 -6.47 30.86 0.82
C LYS A 168 -6.14 29.39 1.07
N VAL A 169 -5.43 28.78 0.10
CA VAL A 169 -4.87 27.43 0.21
C VAL A 169 -3.35 27.53 0.08
N ARG A 170 -2.64 26.85 0.94
CA ARG A 170 -1.18 26.71 0.90
C ARG A 170 -0.77 25.27 1.11
N SER A 171 0.37 24.87 0.60
CA SER A 171 0.91 23.54 0.90
C SER A 171 1.08 23.34 2.41
N ALA A 172 0.78 22.12 2.88
CA ALA A 172 1.07 21.69 4.24
C ALA A 172 2.49 21.08 4.35
N GLU A 173 3.18 20.93 3.23
CA GLU A 173 4.54 20.40 3.09
C GLU A 173 5.45 21.49 2.52
N THR A 174 6.55 21.79 3.21
CA THR A 174 7.46 22.88 2.81
C THR A 174 8.18 22.62 1.50
N GLN A 175 8.44 21.35 1.20
CA GLN A 175 9.12 20.89 -0.02
C GLN A 175 8.21 20.81 -1.24
N THR A 176 6.87 20.81 -1.04
CA THR A 176 5.90 20.64 -2.12
C THR A 176 5.34 22.01 -2.54
N PRO A 177 5.60 22.50 -3.76
CA PRO A 177 4.97 23.71 -4.26
C PRO A 177 3.45 23.57 -4.35
N ILE A 178 2.71 24.60 -3.94
CA ILE A 178 1.28 24.61 -4.21
C ILE A 178 1.02 24.97 -5.67
N THR A 179 0.17 24.21 -6.35
CA THR A 179 -0.14 24.39 -7.76
C THR A 179 -1.57 24.89 -7.96
N PRO A 180 -1.90 25.51 -9.12
CA PRO A 180 -3.26 25.97 -9.42
C PRO A 180 -4.31 24.85 -9.30
N VAL A 181 -4.02 23.64 -9.83
CA VAL A 181 -4.94 22.48 -9.70
C VAL A 181 -5.09 22.09 -8.25
N ALA A 182 -3.99 22.03 -7.47
CA ALA A 182 -4.06 21.71 -6.05
C ALA A 182 -4.92 22.70 -5.27
N VAL A 183 -4.82 24.00 -5.56
CA VAL A 183 -5.67 25.02 -4.95
C VAL A 183 -7.14 24.79 -5.30
N THR A 184 -7.44 24.57 -6.58
CA THR A 184 -8.82 24.35 -7.06
C THR A 184 -9.46 23.11 -6.40
N GLU A 185 -8.77 21.99 -6.44
CA GLU A 185 -9.26 20.73 -5.86
C GLU A 185 -9.43 20.83 -4.34
N PHE A 186 -8.45 21.43 -3.66
CA PHE A 186 -8.54 21.57 -2.20
C PHE A 186 -9.61 22.56 -1.75
N GLN A 187 -9.87 23.62 -2.54
CA GLN A 187 -10.99 24.52 -2.27
C GLN A 187 -12.34 23.83 -2.44
N ALA A 188 -12.47 22.98 -3.45
CA ALA A 188 -13.70 22.27 -3.76
C ALA A 188 -13.99 21.09 -2.81
N ARG A 189 -12.98 20.33 -2.42
CA ARG A 189 -13.11 19.02 -1.76
C ARG A 189 -12.44 18.94 -0.39
N GLY A 190 -11.48 19.83 -0.10
CA GLY A 190 -10.69 19.79 1.15
C GLY A 190 -11.41 20.38 2.36
N PRO A 191 -11.00 19.98 3.57
CA PRO A 191 -11.53 20.54 4.82
C PRO A 191 -11.12 22.01 4.99
N ASN A 192 -11.82 22.72 5.87
CA ASN A 192 -11.29 23.96 6.43
C ASN A 192 -10.20 23.59 7.45
N GLY A 193 -8.98 24.17 7.32
CA GLY A 193 -7.81 23.76 8.08
C GLY A 193 -6.89 22.84 7.29
N LYS A 194 -6.12 22.02 8.00
CA LYS A 194 -5.11 21.10 7.44
C LYS A 194 -5.74 19.74 7.10
N GLY A 195 -5.44 19.23 5.92
CA GLY A 195 -5.90 17.90 5.52
C GLY A 195 -5.20 17.41 4.26
N ARG A 196 -5.34 16.10 3.99
CA ARG A 196 -4.92 15.44 2.76
C ARG A 196 -6.18 14.95 2.03
N ILE A 197 -6.27 15.25 0.75
CA ILE A 197 -7.38 14.80 -0.10
C ILE A 197 -6.84 14.03 -1.31
N SER A 198 -7.63 13.10 -1.85
CA SER A 198 -7.42 12.59 -3.20
C SER A 198 -7.83 13.66 -4.23
N LEU A 199 -7.16 13.68 -5.36
CA LEU A 199 -7.69 14.35 -6.55
C LEU A 199 -8.95 13.61 -7.02
N ASN A 200 -9.82 14.31 -7.74
CA ASN A 200 -11.02 13.66 -8.30
C ASN A 200 -10.65 12.56 -9.32
N GLN A 201 -11.59 11.65 -9.61
CA GLN A 201 -11.37 10.48 -10.46
C GLN A 201 -11.26 10.81 -11.97
N ASN A 202 -11.11 12.08 -12.33
CA ASN A 202 -10.80 12.48 -13.70
C ASN A 202 -9.29 12.41 -13.96
N PRO A 203 -8.79 11.49 -14.81
CA PRO A 203 -7.35 11.35 -15.08
C PRO A 203 -6.68 12.62 -15.61
N ARG A 204 -7.44 13.53 -16.23
CA ARG A 204 -6.90 14.81 -16.70
C ARG A 204 -6.48 15.72 -15.54
N VAL A 205 -7.19 15.68 -14.41
CA VAL A 205 -6.87 16.49 -13.22
C VAL A 205 -5.58 16.02 -12.58
N SER A 206 -5.42 14.71 -12.38
CA SER A 206 -4.19 14.15 -11.81
C SER A 206 -2.98 14.36 -12.72
N LEU A 207 -3.14 14.22 -14.04
CA LEU A 207 -2.07 14.53 -14.99
C LEU A 207 -1.73 16.02 -15.01
N GLN A 208 -2.74 16.93 -14.97
CA GLN A 208 -2.48 18.35 -14.88
C GLN A 208 -1.69 18.70 -13.61
N TYR A 209 -2.06 18.10 -12.46
CA TYR A 209 -1.34 18.25 -11.19
C TYR A 209 0.12 17.78 -11.30
N ALA A 210 0.34 16.60 -11.88
CA ALA A 210 1.70 16.09 -12.11
C ALA A 210 2.52 17.04 -12.98
N GLY A 211 1.94 17.52 -14.09
CA GLY A 211 2.62 18.47 -14.99
C GLY A 211 2.94 19.82 -14.33
N GLU A 212 2.03 20.35 -13.51
CA GLU A 212 2.26 21.59 -12.77
C GLU A 212 3.38 21.45 -11.73
N LEU A 213 3.44 20.32 -11.01
CA LEU A 213 4.53 20.04 -10.07
C LEU A 213 5.87 19.89 -10.80
N ILE A 214 5.92 19.08 -11.87
CA ILE A 214 7.12 18.91 -12.69
C ILE A 214 7.61 20.27 -13.20
N ALA A 215 6.71 21.11 -13.72
CA ALA A 215 7.05 22.46 -14.19
C ALA A 215 7.57 23.34 -13.05
N ALA A 216 7.00 23.25 -11.85
CA ALA A 216 7.43 24.01 -10.68
C ALA A 216 8.85 23.58 -10.26
N PHE A 217 9.14 22.30 -10.18
CA PHE A 217 10.46 21.80 -9.82
C PHE A 217 11.52 22.10 -10.89
N ILE A 218 11.19 22.02 -12.19
CA ILE A 218 12.08 22.47 -13.27
C ILE A 218 12.45 23.94 -13.09
N LYS A 219 11.48 24.82 -12.74
CA LYS A 219 11.74 26.24 -12.47
C LYS A 219 12.61 26.44 -11.23
N GLN A 220 12.37 25.69 -10.16
CA GLN A 220 13.20 25.73 -8.94
C GLN A 220 14.65 25.30 -9.22
N ALA A 221 14.85 24.34 -10.12
CA ALA A 221 16.16 23.89 -10.60
C ALA A 221 16.86 24.87 -11.59
N GLY A 222 16.21 26.05 -11.85
CA GLY A 222 16.75 27.07 -12.75
C GLY A 222 16.42 26.86 -14.23
N GLY A 223 15.55 25.91 -14.55
CA GLY A 223 15.01 25.72 -15.90
C GLY A 223 13.90 26.73 -16.24
N ILE A 224 13.62 26.89 -17.54
CA ILE A 224 12.61 27.86 -18.02
C ILE A 224 11.50 27.10 -18.73
N VAL A 225 10.26 27.20 -18.21
CA VAL A 225 9.05 26.64 -18.80
C VAL A 225 8.11 27.77 -19.20
N LYS A 226 7.85 27.94 -20.52
CA LYS A 226 7.04 29.01 -21.09
C LYS A 226 5.71 28.52 -21.67
N GLY A 227 5.63 27.24 -22.04
CA GLY A 227 4.49 26.69 -22.75
C GLY A 227 3.39 26.12 -21.84
N LYS A 228 2.38 25.55 -22.49
CA LYS A 228 1.24 24.91 -21.83
C LYS A 228 1.57 23.46 -21.44
N ILE A 229 0.86 22.98 -20.44
CA ILE A 229 0.82 21.55 -20.09
C ILE A 229 -0.35 20.93 -20.83
N SER A 230 -0.10 19.78 -21.45
CA SER A 230 -1.11 19.01 -22.20
C SER A 230 -0.87 17.51 -22.03
N THR A 231 -1.82 16.69 -22.46
CA THR A 231 -1.69 15.23 -22.47
C THR A 231 -1.50 14.74 -23.90
N GLY A 232 -0.70 13.69 -24.07
CA GLY A 232 -0.43 13.10 -25.39
C GLY A 232 0.49 11.89 -25.26
N THR A 233 0.99 11.41 -26.37
CA THR A 233 1.99 10.33 -26.42
C THR A 233 3.33 10.86 -26.91
N VAL A 234 4.41 10.24 -26.47
CA VAL A 234 5.74 10.50 -27.00
C VAL A 234 5.75 10.17 -28.50
N PRO A 235 6.26 11.06 -29.38
CA PRO A 235 6.41 10.76 -30.81
C PRO A 235 7.26 9.50 -31.03
N GLU A 236 6.86 8.70 -32.00
CA GLU A 236 7.60 7.51 -32.40
C GLU A 236 9.03 7.87 -32.83
N GLY A 237 10.00 7.04 -32.44
CA GLY A 237 11.42 7.23 -32.76
C GLY A 237 12.13 8.28 -31.92
N LEU A 238 11.45 9.10 -31.11
CA LEU A 238 12.10 10.05 -30.22
C LEU A 238 12.83 9.32 -29.09
N GLN A 239 14.13 9.63 -28.90
CA GLN A 239 14.91 9.01 -27.83
C GLN A 239 14.81 9.81 -26.54
N PRO A 240 14.86 9.17 -25.35
CA PRO A 240 14.85 9.89 -24.08
C PRO A 240 16.14 10.70 -23.92
N VAL A 241 15.98 11.97 -23.50
CA VAL A 241 17.09 12.85 -23.11
C VAL A 241 17.51 12.62 -21.67
N TYR A 242 16.61 12.08 -20.86
CA TYR A 242 16.86 11.72 -19.47
C TYR A 242 15.92 10.60 -19.03
N VAL A 243 16.45 9.63 -18.29
CA VAL A 243 15.67 8.57 -17.65
C VAL A 243 15.92 8.67 -16.15
N HIS A 244 14.88 9.03 -15.43
CA HIS A 244 14.90 8.98 -13.98
C HIS A 244 14.60 7.55 -13.53
N GLN A 245 15.50 6.95 -12.79
CA GLN A 245 15.25 5.74 -12.02
C GLN A 245 14.92 6.13 -10.59
N GLN A 246 13.84 5.59 -10.05
CA GLN A 246 13.42 5.82 -8.67
C GLN A 246 14.59 5.57 -7.72
N SER A 247 14.84 6.50 -6.80
CA SER A 247 15.97 6.40 -5.84
C SER A 247 15.82 5.22 -4.89
N ARG A 248 14.57 4.80 -4.62
CA ARG A 248 14.25 3.63 -3.79
C ARG A 248 14.18 2.37 -4.61
N THR A 249 14.68 1.28 -4.05
CA THR A 249 14.44 -0.08 -4.53
C THR A 249 13.00 -0.52 -4.24
N LEU A 250 12.55 -1.61 -4.88
CA LEU A 250 11.25 -2.20 -4.57
C LEU A 250 11.14 -2.59 -3.09
N SER A 251 12.20 -3.18 -2.51
CA SER A 251 12.21 -3.53 -1.08
C SER A 251 11.94 -2.33 -0.19
N GLU A 252 12.58 -1.18 -0.45
CA GLU A 252 12.37 0.06 0.30
C GLU A 252 10.94 0.63 0.11
N ILE A 253 10.40 0.51 -1.11
CA ILE A 253 9.01 0.89 -1.41
C ILE A 253 8.03 -0.02 -0.67
N LEU A 254 8.29 -1.33 -0.60
CA LEU A 254 7.44 -2.29 0.10
C LEU A 254 7.42 -2.06 1.62
N VAL A 255 8.54 -1.67 2.22
CA VAL A 255 8.58 -1.24 3.63
C VAL A 255 7.60 -0.09 3.86
N GLU A 256 7.66 0.95 3.02
CA GLU A 256 6.75 2.11 3.15
C GLU A 256 5.29 1.74 2.84
N LEU A 257 5.06 0.88 1.85
CA LEU A 257 3.74 0.34 1.53
C LEU A 257 3.11 -0.37 2.73
N LEU A 258 3.84 -1.30 3.33
CA LEU A 258 3.33 -2.13 4.41
C LEU A 258 3.15 -1.31 5.70
N ARG A 259 4.08 -0.41 6.01
CA ARG A 259 4.03 0.48 7.17
C ARG A 259 2.88 1.50 7.08
N ALA A 260 2.78 2.22 5.97
CA ALA A 260 1.77 3.26 5.77
C ALA A 260 0.41 2.71 5.31
N SER A 261 0.35 1.44 4.92
CA SER A 261 -0.86 0.79 4.36
C SER A 261 -1.46 1.53 3.14
N ASN A 262 -0.61 2.08 2.28
CA ASN A 262 -1.03 2.95 1.17
C ASN A 262 -1.60 2.13 -0.01
N ASN A 263 -2.89 2.35 -0.34
CA ASN A 263 -3.57 1.64 -1.43
C ASN A 263 -3.03 2.01 -2.81
N SER A 264 -2.66 3.28 -3.02
CA SER A 264 -2.11 3.74 -4.30
C SER A 264 -0.79 3.05 -4.61
N ILE A 265 0.13 2.96 -3.62
CA ILE A 265 1.40 2.25 -3.78
C ILE A 265 1.14 0.76 -4.08
N ALA A 266 0.23 0.13 -3.31
CA ALA A 266 -0.09 -1.29 -3.47
C ALA A 266 -0.55 -1.61 -4.90
N ASN A 267 -1.50 -0.84 -5.40
CA ASN A 267 -2.04 -1.07 -6.74
C ASN A 267 -1.06 -0.69 -7.86
N GLN A 268 -0.20 0.33 -7.67
CA GLN A 268 0.87 0.61 -8.64
C GLN A 268 1.87 -0.55 -8.73
N VAL A 269 2.30 -1.09 -7.59
CA VAL A 269 3.19 -2.26 -7.53
C VAL A 269 2.51 -3.49 -8.13
N PHE A 270 1.24 -3.73 -7.80
CA PHE A 270 0.48 -4.85 -8.34
C PHE A 270 0.31 -4.77 -9.87
N LEU A 271 0.04 -3.57 -10.39
CA LEU A 271 -0.05 -3.33 -11.83
C LEU A 271 1.28 -3.62 -12.55
N GLU A 272 2.40 -3.26 -11.94
CA GLU A 272 3.73 -3.50 -12.52
C GLU A 272 4.07 -4.99 -12.60
N ILE A 273 3.58 -5.83 -11.69
CA ILE A 273 3.73 -7.30 -11.77
C ILE A 273 3.25 -7.82 -13.13
N GLY A 274 2.05 -7.41 -13.56
CA GLY A 274 1.50 -7.77 -14.85
C GLY A 274 2.26 -7.18 -16.03
N GLY A 275 2.66 -5.91 -15.90
CA GLY A 275 3.44 -5.21 -16.93
C GLY A 275 4.81 -5.80 -17.17
N HIS A 276 5.51 -6.14 -16.10
CA HIS A 276 6.84 -6.74 -16.16
C HIS A 276 6.82 -8.13 -16.80
N ARG A 277 5.85 -8.97 -16.40
CA ARG A 277 5.76 -10.37 -16.83
C ARG A 277 5.20 -10.53 -18.23
N LEU A 278 4.19 -9.72 -18.62
CA LEU A 278 3.42 -9.88 -19.84
C LEU A 278 3.58 -8.70 -20.83
N GLY A 279 4.41 -7.72 -20.49
CA GLY A 279 4.67 -6.55 -21.33
C GLY A 279 3.54 -5.51 -21.33
N GLY A 280 3.87 -4.31 -21.85
CA GLY A 280 2.90 -3.22 -21.97
C GLY A 280 1.91 -3.37 -23.13
N PRO A 281 0.79 -2.61 -23.13
CA PRO A 281 0.34 -1.77 -22.03
C PRO A 281 -0.04 -2.60 -20.79
N VAL A 282 0.21 -2.02 -19.63
CA VAL A 282 -0.10 -2.64 -18.34
C VAL A 282 -1.60 -2.57 -18.07
N SER A 283 -2.19 -3.64 -17.55
CA SER A 283 -3.59 -3.64 -17.13
C SER A 283 -3.79 -4.46 -15.86
N LEU A 284 -4.92 -4.22 -15.18
CA LEU A 284 -5.28 -4.97 -13.98
C LEU A 284 -5.49 -6.46 -14.31
N GLU A 285 -6.07 -6.76 -15.46
CA GLU A 285 -6.31 -8.13 -15.93
C GLU A 285 -5.00 -8.92 -16.09
N LYS A 286 -3.95 -8.29 -16.65
CA LYS A 286 -2.62 -8.91 -16.73
C LYS A 286 -2.04 -9.20 -15.37
N SER A 287 -2.19 -8.27 -14.42
CA SER A 287 -1.69 -8.46 -13.05
C SER A 287 -2.43 -9.58 -12.33
N LEU A 288 -3.75 -9.63 -12.47
CA LEU A 288 -4.57 -10.72 -11.95
C LEU A 288 -4.22 -12.06 -12.60
N GLN A 289 -3.96 -12.09 -13.91
CA GLN A 289 -3.50 -13.29 -14.59
C GLN A 289 -2.22 -13.83 -13.96
N VAL A 290 -1.19 -12.99 -13.82
CA VAL A 290 0.09 -13.40 -13.22
C VAL A 290 -0.10 -13.83 -11.76
N ALA A 291 -0.89 -13.08 -10.97
CA ALA A 291 -1.19 -13.43 -9.59
C ALA A 291 -1.88 -14.80 -9.49
N ASN A 292 -2.91 -15.06 -10.31
CA ASN A 292 -3.63 -16.32 -10.31
C ASN A 292 -2.76 -17.51 -10.75
N GLU A 293 -1.89 -17.31 -11.75
CA GLU A 293 -0.90 -18.34 -12.16
C GLU A 293 0.04 -18.70 -11.03
N MET A 294 0.55 -17.70 -10.29
CA MET A 294 1.44 -17.92 -9.16
C MET A 294 0.72 -18.56 -7.96
N LEU A 295 -0.48 -18.09 -7.64
CA LEU A 295 -1.31 -18.69 -6.59
C LEU A 295 -1.62 -20.15 -6.90
N ALA A 296 -1.96 -20.48 -8.14
CA ALA A 296 -2.21 -21.86 -8.57
C ALA A 296 -0.96 -22.73 -8.48
N ALA A 297 0.20 -22.22 -8.88
CA ALA A 297 1.48 -22.94 -8.78
C ALA A 297 1.85 -23.31 -7.33
N HIS A 298 1.38 -22.55 -6.34
CA HIS A 298 1.58 -22.82 -4.92
C HIS A 298 0.38 -23.50 -4.23
N GLY A 299 -0.64 -23.95 -5.00
CA GLY A 299 -1.83 -24.59 -4.46
C GLY A 299 -2.70 -23.65 -3.60
N LEU A 300 -2.78 -22.39 -3.97
CA LEU A 300 -3.49 -21.31 -3.26
C LEU A 300 -4.73 -20.79 -4.01
N ALA A 301 -5.02 -21.35 -5.20
CA ALA A 301 -6.10 -20.83 -6.06
C ALA A 301 -7.49 -20.93 -5.43
N SER A 302 -7.74 -21.88 -4.54
CA SER A 302 -9.00 -22.03 -3.80
C SER A 302 -9.05 -21.20 -2.52
N ASP A 303 -7.89 -20.76 -2.02
CA ASP A 303 -7.74 -20.11 -0.72
C ASP A 303 -7.66 -18.59 -0.82
N ILE A 304 -7.25 -18.07 -1.97
CA ILE A 304 -7.02 -16.63 -2.19
C ILE A 304 -7.66 -16.19 -3.49
N HIS A 305 -8.62 -15.28 -3.39
CA HIS A 305 -9.24 -14.57 -4.49
C HIS A 305 -8.92 -13.09 -4.41
N LEU A 306 -8.31 -12.54 -5.47
CA LEU A 306 -7.92 -11.14 -5.58
C LEU A 306 -8.73 -10.44 -6.69
N GLU A 307 -9.22 -9.24 -6.43
CA GLU A 307 -9.69 -8.29 -7.44
C GLU A 307 -8.69 -7.16 -7.71
N GLU A 308 -7.83 -6.86 -6.70
CA GLU A 308 -6.81 -5.81 -6.80
C GLU A 308 -5.71 -6.00 -5.74
N GLY A 309 -4.69 -5.13 -5.73
CA GLY A 309 -3.49 -5.34 -4.92
C GLY A 309 -3.50 -4.74 -3.51
N SER A 310 -4.53 -3.99 -3.11
CA SER A 310 -4.50 -3.27 -1.82
C SER A 310 -5.44 -3.81 -0.74
N GLY A 311 -6.44 -4.59 -1.14
CA GLY A 311 -7.50 -5.08 -0.27
C GLY A 311 -8.56 -4.02 0.03
N ILE A 312 -8.75 -3.03 -0.85
CA ILE A 312 -9.86 -2.07 -0.74
C ILE A 312 -11.16 -2.68 -1.28
N SER A 313 -11.08 -3.67 -2.16
CA SER A 313 -12.25 -4.39 -2.64
C SER A 313 -12.80 -5.32 -1.56
N ARG A 314 -14.12 -5.24 -1.33
CA ARG A 314 -14.81 -6.19 -0.44
C ARG A 314 -15.04 -7.57 -1.08
N ASN A 315 -14.70 -7.71 -2.37
CA ASN A 315 -14.77 -8.99 -3.07
C ASN A 315 -13.46 -9.79 -3.01
N ASP A 316 -12.39 -9.23 -2.46
CA ASP A 316 -11.23 -10.03 -2.07
C ASP A 316 -11.63 -11.01 -0.97
N HIS A 317 -11.30 -12.29 -1.13
CA HIS A 317 -11.63 -13.31 -0.14
C HIS A 317 -10.45 -14.26 0.07
N PHE A 318 -10.04 -14.43 1.32
CA PHE A 318 -8.96 -15.33 1.73
C PHE A 318 -9.47 -16.34 2.76
N THR A 319 -8.82 -17.51 2.83
CA THR A 319 -8.86 -18.35 4.02
C THR A 319 -7.64 -18.06 4.91
N ALA A 320 -7.74 -18.34 6.21
CA ALA A 320 -6.57 -18.17 7.08
C ALA A 320 -5.45 -19.13 6.70
N ARG A 321 -5.78 -20.35 6.25
CA ARG A 321 -4.78 -21.32 5.78
C ARG A 321 -4.05 -20.82 4.53
N GLY A 322 -4.77 -20.22 3.58
CA GLY A 322 -4.17 -19.63 2.39
C GLY A 322 -3.20 -18.51 2.73
N LEU A 323 -3.63 -17.56 3.59
CA LEU A 323 -2.76 -16.45 4.00
C LEU A 323 -1.55 -16.93 4.84
N ALA A 324 -1.73 -17.94 5.70
CA ALA A 324 -0.61 -18.54 6.45
C ALA A 324 0.42 -19.24 5.55
N LYS A 325 -0.02 -19.84 4.43
CA LYS A 325 0.88 -20.37 3.39
C LYS A 325 1.64 -19.23 2.68
N VAL A 326 0.96 -18.11 2.37
CA VAL A 326 1.66 -16.92 1.82
C VAL A 326 2.68 -16.39 2.81
N LEU A 327 2.35 -16.31 4.10
CA LEU A 327 3.33 -15.92 5.14
C LEU A 327 4.53 -16.89 5.18
N ALA A 328 4.34 -18.19 4.93
CA ALA A 328 5.46 -19.12 4.81
C ALA A 328 6.36 -18.80 3.61
N LEU A 329 5.78 -18.46 2.46
CA LEU A 329 6.51 -18.05 1.26
C LEU A 329 7.19 -16.69 1.43
N PHE A 330 6.56 -15.78 2.17
CA PHE A 330 7.07 -14.43 2.46
C PHE A 330 8.10 -14.39 3.60
N ALA A 331 8.31 -15.50 4.32
CA ALA A 331 9.22 -15.55 5.48
C ALA A 331 10.64 -15.02 5.22
N PRO A 332 11.28 -15.22 4.03
CA PRO A 332 12.56 -14.60 3.72
C PRO A 332 12.55 -13.06 3.70
N HIS A 333 11.38 -12.46 3.63
CA HIS A 333 11.13 -11.02 3.54
C HIS A 333 10.30 -10.48 4.72
N ALA A 334 10.24 -11.23 5.82
CA ALA A 334 9.44 -10.87 6.99
C ALA A 334 9.85 -9.51 7.59
N ASP A 335 11.12 -9.13 7.45
CA ASP A 335 11.69 -7.85 7.86
C ASP A 335 11.13 -6.63 7.11
N LEU A 336 10.44 -6.83 6.00
CA LEU A 336 9.70 -5.76 5.33
C LEU A 336 8.43 -5.36 6.10
N LEU A 337 7.92 -6.21 7.01
CA LEU A 337 6.80 -5.88 7.88
C LEU A 337 7.25 -5.00 9.04
N HIS A 338 6.56 -3.89 9.22
CA HIS A 338 6.75 -2.96 10.34
C HIS A 338 5.38 -2.66 10.94
N GLY A 339 4.93 -3.57 11.79
CA GLY A 339 3.60 -3.57 12.35
C GLY A 339 3.48 -2.77 13.65
N HIS A 340 2.47 -3.13 14.44
CA HIS A 340 2.17 -2.51 15.71
C HIS A 340 3.28 -2.80 16.74
N ASP A 341 3.69 -1.77 17.48
CA ASP A 341 4.74 -1.86 18.51
C ASP A 341 6.05 -2.53 18.07
N GLY A 342 6.39 -2.40 16.78
CA GLY A 342 7.58 -3.00 16.20
C GLY A 342 7.44 -4.48 15.83
N GLY A 343 6.21 -5.02 15.84
CA GLY A 343 5.91 -6.38 15.40
C GLY A 343 6.10 -6.58 13.90
N LEU A 344 6.23 -7.84 13.49
CA LEU A 344 6.31 -8.24 12.08
C LEU A 344 4.91 -8.59 11.57
N ASP A 345 4.01 -7.61 11.57
CA ASP A 345 2.61 -7.81 11.23
C ASP A 345 2.06 -6.73 10.29
N LYS A 346 0.89 -7.03 9.72
CA LYS A 346 0.10 -6.10 8.94
C LYS A 346 -1.34 -6.09 9.42
N THR A 347 -1.85 -4.90 9.68
CA THR A 347 -3.27 -4.68 9.99
C THR A 347 -4.09 -4.53 8.72
N GLY A 348 -5.36 -4.96 8.78
CA GLY A 348 -6.40 -4.57 7.82
C GLY A 348 -7.60 -4.03 8.57
N THR A 349 -8.22 -2.98 8.03
CA THR A 349 -9.39 -2.34 8.65
C THR A 349 -10.32 -1.82 7.56
N MET A 350 -11.57 -2.22 7.64
CA MET A 350 -12.71 -1.67 6.90
C MET A 350 -13.91 -1.64 7.85
N GLU A 351 -14.97 -0.94 7.47
CA GLU A 351 -16.23 -0.95 8.25
C GLU A 351 -16.69 -2.39 8.49
N GLY A 352 -16.87 -2.77 9.76
CA GLY A 352 -17.25 -4.10 10.21
C GLY A 352 -16.14 -5.16 10.10
N ILE A 353 -14.89 -4.79 9.77
CA ILE A 353 -13.79 -5.74 9.53
C ILE A 353 -12.51 -5.25 10.21
N SER A 354 -11.92 -6.13 11.02
CA SER A 354 -10.61 -5.93 11.62
C SER A 354 -9.75 -7.18 11.43
N THR A 355 -8.66 -7.09 10.68
CA THR A 355 -7.74 -8.20 10.40
C THR A 355 -6.33 -7.89 10.88
N LEU A 356 -5.56 -8.94 11.18
CA LEU A 356 -4.15 -8.86 11.55
C LEU A 356 -3.47 -10.16 11.11
N ALA A 357 -2.33 -10.07 10.45
CA ALA A 357 -1.57 -11.23 10.02
C ALA A 357 -0.08 -10.93 10.00
N GLY A 358 0.75 -11.93 10.31
CA GLY A 358 2.20 -11.78 10.37
C GLY A 358 2.88 -12.87 11.16
N TYR A 359 3.94 -12.46 11.85
CA TYR A 359 4.79 -13.34 12.67
C TYR A 359 4.86 -12.83 14.10
N ALA A 360 4.88 -13.76 15.06
CA ALA A 360 5.08 -13.48 16.48
C ALA A 360 6.15 -14.42 17.04
N ASP A 361 6.96 -13.92 17.96
CA ASP A 361 7.94 -14.73 18.64
C ASP A 361 7.32 -15.22 19.97
N THR A 362 7.27 -16.55 20.16
CA THR A 362 6.68 -17.20 21.32
C THR A 362 7.73 -17.94 22.13
N SER A 363 7.46 -18.16 23.44
CA SER A 363 8.44 -18.77 24.35
C SER A 363 8.68 -20.26 24.12
N SER A 364 7.63 -20.98 23.69
CA SER A 364 7.65 -22.44 23.57
C SER A 364 7.78 -22.96 22.15
N HIS A 365 7.39 -22.15 21.12
CA HIS A 365 7.36 -22.56 19.71
C HIS A 365 8.27 -21.71 18.81
N GLY A 366 8.99 -20.70 19.40
CA GLY A 366 9.77 -19.74 18.63
C GLY A 366 8.89 -18.86 17.75
N ARG A 367 9.35 -18.56 16.53
CA ARG A 367 8.57 -17.73 15.60
C ARG A 367 7.42 -18.50 14.98
N VAL A 368 6.20 -18.03 15.24
CA VAL A 368 4.97 -18.57 14.67
C VAL A 368 4.41 -17.59 13.60
N ARG A 369 3.58 -18.12 12.71
CA ARG A 369 2.78 -17.34 11.77
C ARG A 369 1.35 -17.28 12.31
N PHE A 370 0.72 -16.13 12.21
CA PHE A 370 -0.64 -15.96 12.68
C PHE A 370 -1.52 -15.20 11.69
N VAL A 371 -2.80 -15.53 11.68
CA VAL A 371 -3.86 -14.84 10.95
C VAL A 371 -5.04 -14.68 11.88
N ILE A 372 -5.53 -13.45 12.04
CA ILE A 372 -6.69 -13.08 12.85
C ILE A 372 -7.64 -12.28 11.97
N SER A 373 -8.92 -12.67 11.92
CA SER A 373 -9.97 -11.90 11.26
C SER A 373 -11.21 -11.81 12.15
N LEU A 374 -11.72 -10.60 12.29
CA LEU A 374 -12.87 -10.25 13.12
C LEU A 374 -13.91 -9.55 12.25
N ALA A 375 -15.17 -9.99 12.33
CA ALA A 375 -16.32 -9.26 11.83
C ALA A 375 -16.72 -8.19 12.87
N SER A 376 -15.87 -7.17 13.07
CA SER A 376 -16.03 -6.16 14.13
C SER A 376 -15.25 -4.89 13.84
N ASP A 377 -15.79 -3.76 14.28
CA ASP A 377 -15.12 -2.46 14.29
C ASP A 377 -14.16 -2.28 15.50
N ASP A 378 -14.17 -3.21 16.48
CA ASP A 378 -13.19 -3.21 17.57
C ASP A 378 -11.80 -3.65 17.08
N GLY A 379 -11.08 -2.71 16.51
CA GLY A 379 -9.70 -2.95 16.04
C GLY A 379 -8.71 -3.31 17.17
N GLN A 380 -9.03 -3.07 18.44
CA GLN A 380 -8.16 -3.43 19.55
C GLN A 380 -8.26 -4.91 19.94
N LEU A 381 -9.38 -5.55 19.62
CA LEU A 381 -9.60 -6.96 19.94
C LEU A 381 -8.56 -7.86 19.25
N ARG A 382 -8.16 -7.56 18.01
CA ARG A 382 -7.12 -8.31 17.29
C ARG A 382 -5.76 -8.31 18.02
N PHE A 383 -5.39 -7.20 18.64
CA PHE A 383 -4.14 -7.10 19.43
C PHE A 383 -4.24 -7.81 20.78
N ARG A 384 -5.43 -7.79 21.41
CA ARG A 384 -5.67 -8.59 22.62
C ARG A 384 -5.56 -10.08 22.33
N LEU A 385 -6.06 -10.54 21.18
CA LEU A 385 -5.89 -11.93 20.73
C LEU A 385 -4.43 -12.27 20.48
N LEU A 386 -3.69 -11.41 19.76
CA LEU A 386 -2.25 -11.61 19.53
C LEU A 386 -1.50 -11.72 20.85
N LYS A 387 -1.75 -10.81 21.80
CA LYS A 387 -1.12 -10.84 23.12
C LYS A 387 -1.45 -12.12 23.89
N ALA A 388 -2.68 -12.62 23.82
CA ALA A 388 -3.05 -13.89 24.42
C ALA A 388 -2.29 -15.08 23.77
N ILE A 389 -2.14 -15.06 22.43
CA ILE A 389 -1.36 -16.07 21.71
C ILE A 389 0.12 -16.03 22.17
N GLU A 390 0.74 -14.87 22.22
CA GLU A 390 2.14 -14.70 22.64
C GLU A 390 2.40 -15.11 24.10
N SER A 391 1.41 -14.90 24.97
CA SER A 391 1.55 -15.23 26.39
C SER A 391 1.34 -16.70 26.75
N GLU A 392 0.59 -17.43 25.92
CA GLU A 392 0.24 -18.83 26.15
C GLU A 392 1.11 -19.82 25.36
N LEU A 393 1.81 -19.36 24.30
CA LEU A 393 2.75 -20.13 23.49
C LEU A 393 4.19 -19.74 23.74
#